data_41894b3c817e858e70e50cb1f61ce948
#
_entry.id   41894b3c817e858e70e50cb1f61ce948
#
_cell.length_a   1.000
_cell.length_b   1.000
_cell.length_c   1.000
_cell.angle_alpha   90.00
_cell.angle_beta   90.00
_cell.angle_gamma   90.00
#
_symmetry.space_group_name_H-M   'P 1'
#
loop_
_entity.id
_entity.type
_entity.pdbx_description
1 polymer ?
#
loop_
_entity_poly.entity_id
_entity_poly.type
_entity_poly.pdbx_seq_one_letter_code
_entity_poly.pdbx_strand_id
1 'polypeptide(L)'
;MIEILKNLCQVKGGAVEMKLLSIPVGVSDFEEIRRNGYYYVDKSGLIGELLSTTGTKVTLITRPRRFGKTLGMSMLESFFDIRKDNKALFEELEIAKRHELCMEWMNQWPTVFVSFRQVDGLNFNSAYDMLTLVISELYKKHLYLLDSDKLDSFDKEIVKQLIQVVEKAFDKNNTK
;
A
#
# COMPACT_ATOMS: atom_id res chain seq x y z
N MET A 1 -6.54 -21.45 17.49
CA MET A 1 -7.98 -21.38 17.90
C MET A 1 -8.17 -20.64 19.23
N ILE A 2 -7.41 -20.98 20.27
CA ILE A 2 -7.54 -20.35 21.61
C ILE A 2 -7.15 -18.85 21.60
N GLU A 3 -6.17 -18.46 20.82
CA GLU A 3 -5.71 -17.06 20.71
C GLU A 3 -6.70 -16.16 19.95
N ILE A 4 -7.41 -16.73 18.98
CA ILE A 4 -8.50 -16.06 18.27
C ILE A 4 -9.67 -15.76 19.24
N LEU A 5 -9.97 -16.69 20.16
CA LEU A 5 -11.03 -16.50 21.15
C LEU A 5 -10.65 -15.49 22.24
N LYS A 6 -9.36 -15.36 22.59
CA LYS A 6 -8.89 -14.34 23.54
C LYS A 6 -9.03 -12.91 22.99
N ASN A 7 -8.86 -12.72 21.70
CA ASN A 7 -9.03 -11.42 21.03
C ASN A 7 -10.50 -11.05 20.77
N LEU A 8 -11.42 -12.01 20.91
CA LEU A 8 -12.86 -11.82 20.79
C LEU A 8 -13.55 -11.37 22.10
N CYS A 9 -12.86 -11.50 23.23
CA CYS A 9 -13.39 -11.14 24.54
C CYS A 9 -12.55 -10.05 25.18
N GLN A 10 -13.04 -8.83 25.23
CA GLN A 10 -12.53 -7.79 26.11
C GLN A 10 -13.41 -7.72 27.36
N VAL A 11 -12.83 -7.91 28.53
CA VAL A 11 -13.53 -7.74 29.81
C VAL A 11 -13.40 -6.28 30.22
N LYS A 12 -14.47 -5.51 30.11
CA LYS A 12 -14.60 -4.17 30.70
C LYS A 12 -15.71 -4.22 31.75
N GLY A 13 -15.35 -3.96 33.01
CA GLY A 13 -16.31 -3.71 34.09
C GLY A 13 -17.25 -4.87 34.44
N GLY A 14 -16.82 -6.14 34.36
CA GLY A 14 -17.60 -7.31 34.80
C GLY A 14 -18.62 -7.86 33.79
N ALA A 15 -18.81 -7.21 32.65
CA ALA A 15 -19.61 -7.74 31.54
C ALA A 15 -18.69 -8.22 30.41
N VAL A 16 -18.92 -9.42 29.90
CA VAL A 16 -18.22 -9.94 28.71
C VAL A 16 -18.93 -9.37 27.48
N GLU A 17 -18.43 -8.28 26.96
CA GLU A 17 -18.90 -7.73 25.69
C GLU A 17 -18.21 -8.48 24.56
N MET A 18 -18.92 -9.36 23.87
CA MET A 18 -18.41 -10.01 22.66
C MET A 18 -18.44 -8.98 21.51
N LYS A 19 -17.31 -8.32 21.26
CA LYS A 19 -17.12 -7.56 20.05
C LYS A 19 -17.03 -8.54 18.87
N LEU A 20 -18.12 -8.68 18.12
CA LEU A 20 -18.11 -9.43 16.87
C LEU A 20 -17.13 -8.74 15.91
N LEU A 21 -15.94 -9.30 15.77
CA LEU A 21 -14.97 -8.85 14.80
C LEU A 21 -15.48 -9.20 13.40
N SER A 22 -15.74 -8.17 12.61
CA SER A 22 -16.12 -8.34 11.21
C SER A 22 -14.94 -8.85 10.40
N ILE A 23 -15.11 -9.99 9.71
CA ILE A 23 -14.08 -10.55 8.84
C ILE A 23 -14.17 -9.84 7.49
N PRO A 24 -13.10 -9.15 7.01
CA PRO A 24 -13.11 -8.44 5.74
C PRO A 24 -13.03 -9.42 4.57
N VAL A 25 -14.16 -9.70 3.94
CA VAL A 25 -14.19 -10.54 2.74
C VAL A 25 -13.98 -9.66 1.50
N GLY A 26 -12.93 -9.95 0.73
CA GLY A 26 -12.64 -9.20 -0.51
C GLY A 26 -11.88 -7.88 -0.30
N VAL A 27 -11.70 -7.42 0.92
CA VAL A 27 -10.90 -6.22 1.24
C VAL A 27 -9.42 -6.58 1.25
N SER A 28 -8.62 -5.85 0.50
CA SER A 28 -7.17 -6.02 0.41
C SER A 28 -6.39 -4.73 0.69
N ASP A 29 -7.08 -3.70 1.13
CA ASP A 29 -6.49 -2.45 1.58
C ASP A 29 -6.25 -2.47 3.10
N PHE A 30 -5.01 -2.20 3.50
CA PHE A 30 -4.60 -2.25 4.91
C PHE A 30 -5.24 -1.12 5.73
N GLU A 31 -5.29 0.09 5.17
CA GLU A 31 -5.87 1.24 5.88
C GLU A 31 -7.36 1.05 6.10
N GLU A 32 -8.08 0.55 5.10
CA GLU A 32 -9.50 0.26 5.22
C GLU A 32 -9.76 -0.77 6.33
N ILE A 33 -8.97 -1.85 6.38
CA ILE A 33 -9.10 -2.87 7.41
C ILE A 33 -8.86 -2.30 8.81
N ARG A 34 -7.81 -1.51 8.97
CA ARG A 34 -7.45 -0.96 10.29
C ARG A 34 -8.39 0.15 10.74
N ARG A 35 -8.79 1.05 9.84
CA ARG A 35 -9.70 2.17 10.18
C ARG A 35 -11.10 1.69 10.56
N ASN A 36 -11.59 0.63 9.91
CA ASN A 36 -12.91 0.05 10.20
C ASN A 36 -12.89 -0.98 11.34
N GLY A 37 -11.74 -1.24 11.96
CA GLY A 37 -11.62 -2.21 13.05
C GLY A 37 -11.97 -3.64 12.63
N TYR A 38 -11.76 -4.00 11.37
CA TYR A 38 -11.94 -5.36 10.89
C TYR A 38 -10.88 -6.29 11.48
N TYR A 39 -11.20 -7.59 11.47
CA TYR A 39 -10.24 -8.60 11.91
C TYR A 39 -9.00 -8.58 11.01
N TYR A 40 -7.85 -8.38 11.61
CA TYR A 40 -6.56 -8.34 10.94
C TYR A 40 -5.59 -9.34 11.59
N VAL A 41 -5.00 -10.21 10.76
CA VAL A 41 -3.89 -11.06 11.19
C VAL A 41 -2.61 -10.27 11.00
N ASP A 42 -1.97 -9.92 12.10
CA ASP A 42 -0.76 -9.11 12.07
C ASP A 42 0.37 -9.81 11.32
N LYS A 43 0.87 -9.14 10.29
CA LYS A 43 2.03 -9.52 9.48
C LYS A 43 3.07 -8.40 9.41
N SER A 44 2.96 -7.42 10.31
CA SER A 44 3.85 -6.26 10.30
C SER A 44 5.30 -6.60 10.65
N GLY A 45 5.55 -7.76 11.23
CA GLY A 45 6.90 -8.31 11.40
C GLY A 45 7.70 -8.39 10.11
N LEU A 46 7.02 -8.57 8.96
CA LEU A 46 7.63 -8.54 7.62
C LEU A 46 8.41 -7.23 7.36
N ILE A 47 7.91 -6.09 7.84
CA ILE A 47 8.59 -4.79 7.70
C ILE A 47 9.97 -4.85 8.37
N GLY A 48 10.00 -5.37 9.60
CA GLY A 48 11.25 -5.52 10.33
C GLY A 48 12.22 -6.51 9.68
N GLU A 49 11.72 -7.58 9.08
CA GLU A 49 12.56 -8.53 8.32
C GLU A 49 13.17 -7.86 7.08
N LEU A 50 12.36 -7.12 6.31
CA LEU A 50 12.82 -6.39 5.13
C LEU A 50 13.90 -5.36 5.47
N LEU A 51 13.71 -4.59 6.55
CA LEU A 51 14.65 -3.57 6.98
C LEU A 51 15.92 -4.14 7.63
N SER A 52 15.85 -5.33 8.20
CA SER A 52 17.02 -5.99 8.81
C SER A 52 17.94 -6.64 7.77
N THR A 53 17.48 -6.82 6.54
CA THR A 53 18.26 -7.47 5.48
C THR A 53 19.12 -6.44 4.77
N THR A 54 20.34 -6.26 5.23
CA THR A 54 21.31 -5.35 4.62
C THR A 54 21.76 -5.85 3.24
N GLY A 55 21.77 -4.93 2.26
CA GLY A 55 22.30 -5.20 0.92
C GLY A 55 21.32 -5.86 -0.06
N THR A 56 20.11 -6.19 0.35
CA THR A 56 19.09 -6.73 -0.55
C THR A 56 18.37 -5.60 -1.29
N LYS A 57 18.63 -5.51 -2.61
CA LYS A 57 17.97 -4.51 -3.47
C LYS A 57 16.57 -4.94 -3.93
N VAL A 58 16.31 -6.25 -3.98
CA VAL A 58 15.05 -6.81 -4.49
C VAL A 58 14.60 -7.95 -3.58
N THR A 59 13.37 -7.89 -3.12
CA THR A 59 12.74 -8.97 -2.36
C THR A 59 11.56 -9.52 -3.14
N LEU A 60 11.57 -10.84 -3.39
CA LEU A 60 10.48 -11.54 -4.05
C LEU A 60 9.61 -12.26 -3.00
N ILE A 61 8.35 -11.86 -2.89
CA ILE A 61 7.38 -12.47 -1.99
C ILE A 61 6.50 -13.44 -2.79
N THR A 62 6.76 -14.73 -2.65
CA THR A 62 5.99 -15.80 -3.29
C THR A 62 5.08 -16.47 -2.27
N ARG A 63 3.78 -16.43 -2.50
CA ARG A 63 2.76 -17.11 -1.69
C ARG A 63 1.60 -17.55 -2.60
N PRO A 64 0.87 -18.61 -2.27
CA PRO A 64 -0.32 -19.01 -3.00
C PRO A 64 -1.37 -17.90 -3.08
N ARG A 65 -2.40 -18.08 -3.91
CA ARG A 65 -3.54 -17.15 -3.95
C ARG A 65 -4.23 -17.12 -2.58
N ARG A 66 -4.79 -15.96 -2.21
CA ARG A 66 -5.54 -15.71 -0.95
C ARG A 66 -4.67 -15.70 0.33
N PHE A 67 -3.35 -15.72 0.23
CA PHE A 67 -2.44 -15.58 1.37
C PHE A 67 -2.12 -14.13 1.76
N GLY A 68 -2.89 -13.17 1.27
CA GLY A 68 -2.78 -11.77 1.67
C GLY A 68 -1.58 -11.01 1.08
N LYS A 69 -1.06 -11.43 -0.10
CA LYS A 69 0.04 -10.70 -0.77
C LYS A 69 -0.29 -9.23 -1.01
N THR A 70 -1.45 -8.96 -1.61
CA THR A 70 -1.89 -7.59 -1.91
C THR A 70 -2.08 -6.77 -0.64
N LEU A 71 -2.64 -7.37 0.40
CA LEU A 71 -2.78 -6.74 1.72
C LEU A 71 -1.42 -6.44 2.35
N GLY A 72 -0.45 -7.37 2.25
CA GLY A 72 0.91 -7.14 2.71
C GLY A 72 1.61 -5.99 1.96
N MET A 73 1.42 -5.91 0.65
CA MET A 73 1.95 -4.79 -0.16
C MET A 73 1.28 -3.45 0.20
N SER A 74 -0.06 -3.44 0.42
CA SER A 74 -0.78 -2.26 0.89
C SER A 74 -0.30 -1.82 2.28
N MET A 75 0.00 -2.77 3.17
CA MET A 75 0.60 -2.47 4.48
C MET A 75 1.98 -1.82 4.34
N LEU A 76 2.83 -2.34 3.46
CA LEU A 76 4.16 -1.75 3.20
C LEU A 76 4.05 -0.34 2.65
N GLU A 77 3.16 -0.10 1.67
CA GLU A 77 2.88 1.25 1.16
C GLU A 77 2.41 2.18 2.28
N SER A 78 1.48 1.71 3.11
CA SER A 78 0.93 2.47 4.24
C SER A 78 2.00 2.83 5.28
N PHE A 79 2.99 1.96 5.46
CA PHE A 79 4.09 2.19 6.41
C PHE A 79 5.14 3.17 5.89
N PHE A 80 5.57 3.02 4.62
CA PHE A 80 6.70 3.79 4.11
C PHE A 80 6.33 5.16 3.53
N ASP A 81 5.14 5.30 2.93
CA ASP A 81 4.79 6.43 2.09
C ASP A 81 4.78 7.77 2.86
N ILE A 82 5.68 8.67 2.48
CA ILE A 82 5.84 10.02 3.06
C ILE A 82 4.58 10.89 2.95
N ARG A 83 3.67 10.57 2.03
CA ARG A 83 2.40 11.30 1.86
C ARG A 83 1.35 10.95 2.92
N LYS A 84 1.60 9.92 3.73
CA LYS A 84 0.66 9.37 4.69
C LYS A 84 1.07 9.72 6.11
N ASP A 85 0.09 9.78 7.01
CA ASP A 85 0.30 9.79 8.45
C ASP A 85 -0.54 8.67 9.07
N ASN A 86 0.04 7.48 9.05
CA ASN A 86 -0.66 6.25 9.40
C ASN A 86 -0.16 5.63 10.72
N LYS A 87 0.55 6.39 11.55
CA LYS A 87 1.13 5.90 12.82
C LYS A 87 0.10 5.17 13.68
N ALA A 88 -1.08 5.76 13.84
CA ALA A 88 -2.17 5.16 14.63
C ALA A 88 -2.62 3.78 14.13
N LEU A 89 -2.47 3.49 12.83
CA LEU A 89 -2.87 2.20 12.27
C LEU A 89 -1.92 1.05 12.65
N PHE A 90 -0.72 1.40 13.11
CA PHE A 90 0.34 0.43 13.47
C PHE A 90 0.53 0.27 14.98
N GLU A 91 -0.11 1.10 15.83
CA GLU A 91 0.16 1.17 17.27
C GLU A 91 0.13 -0.16 18.02
N GLU A 92 -0.77 -1.07 17.66
CA GLU A 92 -0.92 -2.36 18.35
C GLU A 92 -0.22 -3.51 17.63
N LEU A 93 0.47 -3.22 16.53
CA LEU A 93 1.10 -4.23 15.70
C LEU A 93 2.53 -4.54 16.15
N GLU A 94 3.05 -5.67 15.71
CA GLU A 94 4.39 -6.16 16.07
C GLU A 94 5.48 -5.15 15.73
N ILE A 95 5.37 -4.45 14.59
CA ILE A 95 6.35 -3.45 14.15
C ILE A 95 6.44 -2.25 15.12
N ALA A 96 5.34 -1.91 15.80
CA ALA A 96 5.33 -0.80 16.75
C ALA A 96 6.30 -1.02 17.93
N LYS A 97 6.64 -2.27 18.24
CA LYS A 97 7.62 -2.63 19.27
C LYS A 97 9.06 -2.26 18.87
N ARG A 98 9.30 -2.06 17.57
CA ARG A 98 10.60 -1.67 17.01
C ARG A 98 10.65 -0.16 16.80
N HIS A 99 10.68 0.59 17.89
CA HIS A 99 10.60 2.05 17.89
C HIS A 99 11.62 2.74 16.98
N GLU A 100 12.86 2.26 16.97
CA GLU A 100 13.92 2.83 16.12
C GLU A 100 13.57 2.73 14.64
N LEU A 101 13.10 1.56 14.17
CA LEU A 101 12.69 1.38 12.79
C LEU A 101 11.47 2.24 12.44
N CYS A 102 10.52 2.37 13.37
CA CYS A 102 9.37 3.25 13.14
C CYS A 102 9.78 4.71 13.04
N MET A 103 10.71 5.18 13.86
CA MET A 103 11.19 6.57 13.81
C MET A 103 11.95 6.88 12.52
N GLU A 104 12.73 5.94 12.02
CA GLU A 104 13.58 6.12 10.84
C GLU A 104 12.79 5.96 9.53
N TRP A 105 11.81 5.04 9.48
CA TRP A 105 11.24 4.58 8.22
C TRP A 105 9.76 4.89 8.04
N MET A 106 8.99 5.01 9.12
CA MET A 106 7.53 5.14 9.02
C MET A 106 7.14 6.51 8.46
N ASN A 107 6.48 6.49 7.30
CA ASN A 107 6.02 7.68 6.58
C ASN A 107 7.14 8.68 6.25
N GLN A 108 8.33 8.18 5.93
CA GLN A 108 9.52 9.01 5.64
C GLN A 108 9.99 8.91 4.18
N TRP A 109 9.44 7.99 3.38
CA TRP A 109 10.01 7.67 2.08
C TRP A 109 9.02 7.83 0.94
N PRO A 110 9.44 8.43 -0.19
CA PRO A 110 8.66 8.38 -1.43
C PRO A 110 8.44 6.92 -1.83
N THR A 111 7.19 6.48 -1.79
CA THR A 111 6.86 5.07 -2.01
C THR A 111 5.98 4.93 -3.24
N VAL A 112 6.46 4.14 -4.19
CA VAL A 112 5.76 3.81 -5.44
C VAL A 112 5.09 2.44 -5.30
N PHE A 113 3.76 2.44 -5.23
CA PHE A 113 2.96 1.21 -5.23
C PHE A 113 2.28 1.01 -6.58
N VAL A 114 2.65 -0.07 -7.28
CA VAL A 114 2.10 -0.41 -8.60
C VAL A 114 1.36 -1.73 -8.54
N SER A 115 0.15 -1.74 -9.07
CA SER A 115 -0.63 -2.96 -9.26
C SER A 115 -1.04 -3.11 -10.72
N PHE A 116 -0.65 -4.20 -11.33
CA PHE A 116 -1.06 -4.55 -12.70
C PHE A 116 -2.37 -5.35 -12.75
N ARG A 117 -3.11 -5.42 -11.65
CA ARG A 117 -4.35 -6.21 -11.57
C ARG A 117 -5.41 -5.74 -12.56
N GLN A 118 -5.42 -4.47 -12.89
CA GLN A 118 -6.37 -3.86 -13.82
C GLN A 118 -5.89 -3.88 -15.27
N VAL A 119 -4.63 -4.27 -15.50
CA VAL A 119 -4.08 -4.38 -16.85
C VAL A 119 -4.60 -5.69 -17.45
N ASP A 120 -5.77 -5.60 -18.07
CA ASP A 120 -6.41 -6.68 -18.80
C ASP A 120 -6.91 -6.14 -20.14
N GLY A 121 -6.82 -6.94 -21.19
CA GLY A 121 -7.24 -6.52 -22.52
C GLY A 121 -7.38 -7.71 -23.46
N LEU A 122 -8.43 -7.66 -24.30
CA LEU A 122 -8.70 -8.67 -25.31
C LEU A 122 -7.61 -8.74 -26.41
N ASN A 123 -6.80 -7.67 -26.51
CA ASN A 123 -5.71 -7.57 -27.48
C ASN A 123 -4.58 -6.68 -26.90
N PHE A 124 -3.44 -6.66 -27.62
CA PHE A 124 -2.27 -5.89 -27.20
C PHE A 124 -2.56 -4.39 -26.98
N ASN A 125 -3.30 -3.77 -27.89
CA ASN A 125 -3.59 -2.33 -27.81
C ASN A 125 -4.40 -2.01 -26.54
N SER A 126 -5.43 -2.77 -26.25
CA SER A 126 -6.24 -2.58 -25.03
C SER A 126 -5.42 -2.77 -23.75
N ALA A 127 -4.55 -3.80 -23.71
CA ALA A 127 -3.67 -4.02 -22.58
C ALA A 127 -2.63 -2.90 -22.43
N TYR A 128 -2.10 -2.39 -23.53
CA TYR A 128 -1.17 -1.27 -23.56
C TYR A 128 -1.81 0.03 -23.07
N ASP A 129 -3.05 0.31 -23.49
CA ASP A 129 -3.81 1.48 -23.03
C ASP A 129 -4.05 1.41 -21.51
N MET A 130 -4.43 0.25 -20.99
CA MET A 130 -4.62 0.04 -19.56
C MET A 130 -3.32 0.19 -18.76
N LEU A 131 -2.20 -0.31 -19.30
CA LEU A 131 -0.88 -0.13 -18.68
C LEU A 131 -0.50 1.35 -18.63
N THR A 132 -0.70 2.06 -19.73
CA THR A 132 -0.44 3.49 -19.83
C THR A 132 -1.26 4.27 -18.80
N LEU A 133 -2.53 3.89 -18.61
CA LEU A 133 -3.40 4.46 -17.59
C LEU A 133 -2.84 4.26 -16.18
N VAL A 134 -2.48 3.03 -15.82
CA VAL A 134 -1.92 2.69 -14.50
C VAL A 134 -0.66 3.51 -14.21
N ILE A 135 0.23 3.63 -15.21
CA ILE A 135 1.46 4.42 -15.07
C ILE A 135 1.15 5.92 -14.89
N SER A 136 0.17 6.44 -15.63
CA SER A 136 -0.25 7.83 -15.50
C SER A 136 -0.81 8.17 -14.11
N GLU A 137 -1.72 7.35 -13.64
CA GLU A 137 -2.27 7.53 -12.29
C GLU A 137 -1.16 7.50 -11.24
N LEU A 138 -0.14 6.66 -11.45
CA LEU A 138 1.04 6.61 -10.59
C LEU A 138 1.79 7.95 -10.60
N TYR A 139 2.09 8.51 -11.77
CA TYR A 139 2.75 9.82 -11.88
C TYR A 139 1.92 10.94 -11.23
N LYS A 140 0.60 10.95 -11.46
CA LYS A 140 -0.30 11.94 -10.82
C LYS A 140 -0.23 11.88 -9.29
N LYS A 141 -0.12 10.70 -8.71
CA LYS A 141 0.06 10.53 -7.26
C LYS A 141 1.40 11.07 -6.74
N HIS A 142 2.40 11.18 -7.59
CA HIS A 142 3.76 11.59 -7.21
C HIS A 142 4.15 12.98 -7.74
N LEU A 143 3.19 13.83 -8.12
CA LEU A 143 3.45 15.19 -8.61
C LEU A 143 4.24 16.05 -7.62
N TYR A 144 4.11 15.80 -6.32
CA TYR A 144 4.88 16.49 -5.28
C TYR A 144 6.40 16.37 -5.44
N LEU A 145 6.88 15.35 -6.17
CA LEU A 145 8.31 15.19 -6.46
C LEU A 145 8.83 16.29 -7.41
N LEU A 146 7.96 16.92 -8.21
CA LEU A 146 8.34 18.03 -9.09
C LEU A 146 8.81 19.27 -8.30
N ASP A 147 8.36 19.41 -7.07
CA ASP A 147 8.77 20.49 -6.17
C ASP A 147 10.09 20.17 -5.44
N SER A 148 10.63 18.97 -5.65
CA SER A 148 11.87 18.54 -5.00
C SER A 148 13.09 19.19 -5.65
N ASP A 149 14.02 19.68 -4.82
CA ASP A 149 15.32 20.20 -5.26
C ASP A 149 16.29 19.09 -5.71
N LYS A 150 15.94 17.82 -5.44
CA LYS A 150 16.74 16.65 -5.81
C LYS A 150 16.51 16.19 -7.26
N LEU A 151 15.45 16.65 -7.89
CA LEU A 151 15.17 16.38 -9.30
C LEU A 151 15.72 17.54 -10.14
N ASP A 152 16.47 17.21 -11.18
CA ASP A 152 16.92 18.20 -12.14
C ASP A 152 15.79 18.67 -13.08
N SER A 153 16.06 19.72 -13.86
CA SER A 153 15.07 20.30 -14.77
C SER A 153 14.66 19.33 -15.89
N PHE A 154 15.56 18.46 -16.31
CA PHE A 154 15.32 17.48 -17.36
C PHE A 154 14.38 16.38 -16.85
N ASP A 155 14.63 15.83 -15.67
CA ASP A 155 13.75 14.84 -15.04
C ASP A 155 12.34 15.41 -14.81
N LYS A 156 12.23 16.65 -14.33
CA LYS A 156 10.94 17.34 -14.15
C LYS A 156 10.18 17.46 -15.47
N GLU A 157 10.87 17.77 -16.55
CA GLU A 157 10.25 17.89 -17.88
C GLU A 157 9.76 16.53 -18.41
N ILE A 158 10.54 15.44 -18.22
CA ILE A 158 10.13 14.08 -18.58
C ILE A 158 8.83 13.71 -17.87
N VAL A 159 8.75 13.96 -16.56
CA VAL A 159 7.53 13.67 -15.78
C VAL A 159 6.33 14.42 -16.32
N LYS A 160 6.46 15.72 -16.64
CA LYS A 160 5.39 16.52 -17.22
C LYS A 160 4.93 16.00 -18.59
N GLN A 161 5.88 15.63 -19.45
CA GLN A 161 5.57 15.08 -20.78
C GLN A 161 4.83 13.74 -20.68
N LEU A 162 5.23 12.85 -19.76
CA LEU A 162 4.56 11.58 -19.52
C LEU A 162 3.11 11.77 -19.08
N ILE A 163 2.85 12.74 -18.22
CA ILE A 163 1.48 13.08 -17.78
C ILE A 163 0.65 13.58 -18.98
N GLN A 164 1.19 14.47 -19.79
CA GLN A 164 0.48 15.01 -20.98
C GLN A 164 0.17 13.94 -22.02
N VAL A 165 1.10 12.99 -22.26
CA VAL A 165 0.87 11.90 -23.22
C VAL A 165 -0.33 11.07 -22.80
N VAL A 166 -0.48 10.84 -21.50
CA VAL A 166 -1.59 10.05 -20.97
C VAL A 166 -2.90 10.83 -21.00
N GLU A 167 -2.91 12.10 -20.69
CA GLU A 167 -4.12 12.94 -20.79
C GLU A 167 -4.64 12.96 -22.23
N LYS A 168 -3.76 13.10 -23.21
CA LYS A 168 -4.13 13.03 -24.64
C LYS A 168 -4.65 11.64 -25.07
N ALA A 169 -4.14 10.57 -24.49
CA ALA A 169 -4.63 9.22 -24.75
C ALA A 169 -6.04 9.01 -24.18
N PHE A 170 -6.32 9.63 -23.04
CA PHE A 170 -7.64 9.60 -22.40
C PHE A 170 -8.70 10.34 -23.20
N ASP A 171 -8.41 11.55 -23.66
CA ASP A 171 -9.33 12.39 -24.42
C ASP A 171 -9.73 11.73 -25.75
N LYS A 172 -8.81 11.00 -26.39
CA LYS A 172 -9.12 10.24 -27.62
C LYS A 172 -10.07 9.07 -27.40
N ASN A 173 -10.10 8.49 -26.23
CA ASN A 173 -10.96 7.33 -25.91
C ASN A 173 -12.36 7.75 -25.43
N ASN A 174 -12.52 8.98 -24.93
CA ASN A 174 -13.82 9.52 -24.50
C ASN A 174 -14.60 10.24 -25.62
N THR A 175 -14.07 10.33 -26.83
CA THR A 175 -14.70 11.02 -27.96
C THR A 175 -15.26 10.04 -29.03
N LYS A 176 -15.53 8.80 -28.62
CA LYS A 176 -16.22 7.81 -29.50
C LYS A 176 -17.51 7.34 -28.89
#